data_b5f6d4cc72b694e0ea5dc429c54bd5d4
#
_entry.id   b5f6d4cc72b694e0ea5dc429c54bd5d4
#
_cell.length_a   1.000
_cell.length_b   1.000
_cell.length_c   1.000
_cell.angle_alpha   90.00
_cell.angle_beta   90.00
_cell.angle_gamma   90.00
#
_symmetry.space_group_name_H-M   'P 1'
#
loop_
_entity.id
_entity.type
_entity.pdbx_description
1 polymer ?
#
loop_
_entity_poly.entity_id
_entity_poly.type
_entity_poly.pdbx_seq_one_letter_code
_entity_poly.pdbx_strand_id
1 'polypeptide(L)'
;MGKATVIPFGPQHPVLPEPLHLDLVVEDEKVIEAMPQIGFVHRGLEKLVETRDYNQFIYVAERICGICAFGHSMGYAETVEQLMGVEVPDRAQALRVMWHELSRIHSHVLWLGLAADAFGFESLFMHCWRLRERVLDIFEKTTGGRVIFSVVKVGGVVRDVDDAMFAYIKQVLEGLKDEYRQIMNTLLTDTSVKNRLVGVGYVSHDDAVAQSMVGPFGRASGVNYDVRMLGNGWYGKLSEFQPILSNDGDCYARVQVRCLEVLQSIDIIEEVISRMPAGDIEAKVKGNPADGAEACNVLEQPRGECYYYARGNGTKFLE
;
A
#
# COMPACT_ATOMS: atom_id res chain seq x y z
N MET A 1 19.15 -18.33 37.49
CA MET A 1 19.20 -17.89 36.10
C MET A 1 18.46 -18.93 35.29
N GLY A 2 17.35 -18.57 34.68
CA GLY A 2 16.60 -19.43 33.77
C GLY A 2 17.48 -19.84 32.59
N LYS A 3 17.28 -21.03 32.05
CA LYS A 3 18.02 -21.49 30.87
C LYS A 3 17.40 -20.83 29.63
N ALA A 4 18.15 -19.94 28.96
CA ALA A 4 17.72 -19.35 27.71
C ALA A 4 17.50 -20.46 26.67
N THR A 5 16.36 -20.38 25.99
CA THR A 5 15.97 -21.33 24.93
C THR A 5 15.71 -20.55 23.64
N VAL A 6 16.23 -21.01 22.51
CA VAL A 6 15.94 -20.45 21.20
C VAL A 6 14.73 -21.16 20.61
N ILE A 7 13.71 -20.40 20.24
CA ILE A 7 12.48 -20.89 19.61
C ILE A 7 12.43 -20.33 18.18
N PRO A 8 12.48 -21.18 17.13
CA PRO A 8 12.32 -20.73 15.76
C PRO A 8 10.85 -20.41 15.48
N PHE A 9 10.58 -19.24 14.90
CA PHE A 9 9.26 -18.78 14.49
C PHE A 9 9.28 -18.45 12.99
N GLY A 10 8.53 -19.17 12.22
CA GLY A 10 8.55 -19.09 10.75
C GLY A 10 9.63 -20.00 10.10
N PRO A 11 9.93 -19.81 8.78
CA PRO A 11 9.40 -18.78 7.88
C PRO A 11 7.94 -18.98 7.47
N GLN A 12 7.44 -20.23 7.44
CA GLN A 12 6.05 -20.55 7.14
C GLN A 12 5.29 -20.68 8.46
N HIS A 13 4.46 -19.68 8.78
CA HIS A 13 3.66 -19.67 10.00
C HIS A 13 2.26 -19.11 9.73
N PRO A 14 1.19 -19.71 10.27
CA PRO A 14 -0.19 -19.28 9.99
C PRO A 14 -0.49 -17.82 10.30
N VAL A 15 0.17 -17.24 11.30
CA VAL A 15 0.00 -15.84 11.71
C VAL A 15 0.74 -14.86 10.80
N LEU A 16 1.76 -15.32 10.07
CA LEU A 16 2.56 -14.46 9.20
C LEU A 16 1.91 -14.35 7.82
N PRO A 17 1.53 -13.15 7.36
CA PRO A 17 0.96 -12.97 6.01
C PRO A 17 1.97 -13.21 4.90
N GLU A 18 3.27 -13.08 5.20
CA GLU A 18 4.39 -13.33 4.29
C GLU A 18 5.53 -14.04 5.04
N PRO A 19 6.35 -14.86 4.36
CA PRO A 19 7.43 -15.60 5.01
C PRO A 19 8.46 -14.70 5.68
N LEU A 20 8.62 -14.88 6.98
CA LEU A 20 9.63 -14.24 7.82
C LEU A 20 10.10 -15.28 8.84
N HIS A 21 11.41 -15.35 9.09
CA HIS A 21 11.94 -16.18 10.15
C HIS A 21 12.48 -15.32 11.28
N LEU A 22 12.12 -15.69 12.52
CA LEU A 22 12.64 -15.09 13.74
C LEU A 22 13.20 -16.19 14.64
N ASP A 23 14.46 -16.07 15.05
CA ASP A 23 14.96 -16.83 16.18
C ASP A 23 14.66 -16.03 17.45
N LEU A 24 13.75 -16.56 18.27
CA LEU A 24 13.33 -15.92 19.52
C LEU A 24 14.12 -16.52 20.68
N VAL A 25 14.95 -15.72 21.35
CA VAL A 25 15.59 -16.13 22.60
C VAL A 25 14.62 -15.87 23.75
N VAL A 26 14.24 -16.95 24.44
CA VAL A 26 13.22 -16.91 25.48
C VAL A 26 13.81 -17.32 26.82
N GLU A 27 13.58 -16.53 27.87
CA GLU A 27 13.91 -16.83 29.24
C GLU A 27 12.66 -16.60 30.10
N ASP A 28 12.28 -17.62 30.89
CA ASP A 28 11.09 -17.60 31.74
C ASP A 28 9.80 -17.12 30.98
N GLU A 29 9.57 -17.68 29.77
CA GLU A 29 8.43 -17.38 28.89
C GLU A 29 8.42 -15.93 28.34
N LYS A 30 9.50 -15.18 28.53
CA LYS A 30 9.65 -13.84 27.94
C LYS A 30 10.68 -13.87 26.82
N VAL A 31 10.33 -13.25 25.69
CA VAL A 31 11.30 -13.00 24.61
C VAL A 31 12.24 -11.91 25.08
N ILE A 32 13.54 -12.25 25.18
CA ILE A 32 14.61 -11.31 25.56
C ILE A 32 15.39 -10.80 24.34
N GLU A 33 15.37 -11.56 23.25
CA GLU A 33 15.98 -11.18 21.98
C GLU A 33 15.21 -11.80 20.82
N ALA A 34 15.15 -11.09 19.71
CA ALA A 34 14.56 -11.58 18.45
C ALA A 34 15.52 -11.28 17.30
N MET A 35 15.97 -12.32 16.61
CA MET A 35 16.91 -12.22 15.49
C MET A 35 16.14 -12.47 14.19
N PRO A 36 15.82 -11.44 13.40
CA PRO A 36 15.11 -11.61 12.13
C PRO A 36 16.03 -12.13 11.04
N GLN A 37 15.54 -13.08 10.25
CA GLN A 37 16.13 -13.51 9.00
C GLN A 37 15.17 -13.16 7.87
N ILE A 38 15.59 -12.26 6.99
CA ILE A 38 14.79 -11.78 5.84
C ILE A 38 15.27 -12.42 4.54
N GLY A 39 14.52 -12.20 3.46
CA GLY A 39 14.88 -12.69 2.13
C GLY A 39 14.07 -13.90 1.65
N PHE A 40 13.18 -14.47 2.47
CA PHE A 40 12.36 -15.60 2.08
C PHE A 40 11.34 -15.32 0.97
N VAL A 41 11.01 -14.05 0.75
CA VAL A 41 10.16 -13.57 -0.36
C VAL A 41 10.96 -13.10 -1.58
N HIS A 42 12.29 -13.12 -1.53
CA HIS A 42 13.13 -12.72 -2.66
C HIS A 42 13.00 -13.68 -3.83
N ARG A 43 12.73 -13.16 -5.03
CA ARG A 43 12.48 -13.97 -6.25
C ARG A 43 13.33 -13.52 -7.44
N GLY A 44 14.34 -12.68 -7.24
CA GLY A 44 15.25 -12.20 -8.28
C GLY A 44 14.57 -11.33 -9.34
N LEU A 45 13.55 -10.54 -8.95
CA LEU A 45 12.79 -9.70 -9.88
C LEU A 45 13.65 -8.57 -10.45
N GLU A 46 14.58 -8.06 -9.68
CA GLU A 46 15.56 -7.06 -10.08
C GLU A 46 16.44 -7.57 -11.23
N LYS A 47 16.80 -8.84 -11.22
CA LYS A 47 17.54 -9.46 -12.33
C LYS A 47 16.63 -9.79 -13.53
N LEU A 48 15.37 -10.07 -13.26
CA LEU A 48 14.41 -10.37 -14.30
C LEU A 48 14.10 -9.15 -15.17
N VAL A 49 14.07 -7.92 -14.60
CA VAL A 49 13.78 -6.69 -15.34
C VAL A 49 14.81 -6.43 -16.42
N GLU A 50 16.08 -6.77 -16.21
CA GLU A 50 17.16 -6.62 -17.20
C GLU A 50 16.93 -7.48 -18.47
N THR A 51 16.09 -8.51 -18.38
CA THR A 51 15.83 -9.47 -19.47
C THR A 51 14.44 -9.32 -20.09
N ARG A 52 13.65 -8.36 -19.65
CA ARG A 52 12.28 -8.11 -20.11
C ARG A 52 12.16 -6.73 -20.72
N ASP A 53 11.29 -6.64 -21.73
CA ASP A 53 10.88 -5.36 -22.28
C ASP A 53 10.25 -4.49 -21.18
N TYR A 54 10.64 -3.22 -21.10
CA TYR A 54 10.17 -2.32 -20.02
C TYR A 54 8.64 -2.20 -19.97
N ASN A 55 7.93 -2.32 -21.10
CA ASN A 55 6.47 -2.35 -21.11
C ASN A 55 5.90 -3.67 -20.58
N GLN A 56 6.58 -4.79 -20.83
CA GLN A 56 6.12 -6.10 -20.35
C GLN A 56 6.42 -6.32 -18.87
N PHE A 57 7.49 -5.71 -18.36
CA PHE A 57 7.85 -5.90 -16.96
C PHE A 57 6.83 -5.30 -15.99
N ILE A 58 5.99 -4.35 -16.41
CA ILE A 58 4.93 -3.79 -15.57
C ILE A 58 4.00 -4.88 -15.01
N TYR A 59 3.72 -5.94 -15.79
CA TYR A 59 2.92 -7.08 -15.34
C TYR A 59 3.65 -7.92 -14.28
N VAL A 60 4.98 -7.93 -14.31
CA VAL A 60 5.79 -8.59 -13.29
C VAL A 60 5.86 -7.72 -12.03
N ALA A 61 5.99 -6.39 -12.19
CA ALA A 61 6.01 -5.44 -11.08
C ALA A 61 4.75 -5.55 -10.22
N GLU A 62 3.56 -5.68 -10.82
CA GLU A 62 2.32 -5.92 -10.07
C GLU A 62 2.38 -7.18 -9.20
N ARG A 63 3.16 -8.18 -9.58
CA ARG A 63 3.29 -9.45 -8.86
C ARG A 63 4.39 -9.45 -7.80
N ILE A 64 5.01 -8.31 -7.55
CA ILE A 64 5.91 -8.13 -6.39
C ILE A 64 5.12 -8.40 -5.10
N CYS A 65 3.92 -7.86 -5.00
CA CYS A 65 3.05 -8.04 -3.85
C CYS A 65 1.58 -8.15 -4.28
N GLY A 66 0.88 -9.19 -3.84
CA GLY A 66 -0.55 -9.38 -4.15
C GLY A 66 -1.49 -8.46 -3.36
N ILE A 67 -1.00 -7.73 -2.35
CA ILE A 67 -1.84 -6.85 -1.52
C ILE A 67 -1.72 -5.40 -1.98
N CYS A 68 -0.56 -4.97 -2.46
CA CYS A 68 -0.30 -3.61 -2.95
C CYS A 68 0.13 -3.59 -4.43
N ALA A 69 -0.42 -4.52 -5.21
CA ALA A 69 -0.08 -4.74 -6.61
C ALA A 69 -0.23 -3.47 -7.47
N PHE A 70 -1.30 -2.71 -7.26
CA PHE A 70 -1.55 -1.47 -8.00
C PHE A 70 -0.43 -0.45 -7.82
N GLY A 71 0.00 -0.20 -6.59
CA GLY A 71 1.08 0.73 -6.33
C GLY A 71 2.41 0.28 -6.94
N HIS A 72 2.66 -1.04 -7.05
CA HIS A 72 3.87 -1.53 -7.73
C HIS A 72 3.84 -1.27 -9.23
N SER A 73 2.72 -1.49 -9.92
CA SER A 73 2.60 -1.14 -11.35
C SER A 73 2.68 0.38 -11.57
N MET A 74 2.05 1.17 -10.69
CA MET A 74 2.09 2.63 -10.75
C MET A 74 3.52 3.14 -10.55
N GLY A 75 4.21 2.75 -9.47
CA GLY A 75 5.56 3.22 -9.17
C GLY A 75 6.57 2.83 -10.24
N TYR A 76 6.50 1.60 -10.75
CA TYR A 76 7.32 1.18 -11.88
C TYR A 76 7.05 2.01 -13.15
N ALA A 77 5.76 2.19 -13.50
CA ALA A 77 5.40 2.97 -14.70
C ALA A 77 5.89 4.42 -14.60
N GLU A 78 5.67 5.08 -13.46
CA GLU A 78 6.12 6.44 -13.21
C GLU A 78 7.64 6.59 -13.29
N THR A 79 8.39 5.59 -12.80
CA THR A 79 9.86 5.57 -12.93
C THR A 79 10.29 5.52 -14.38
N VAL A 80 9.67 4.66 -15.19
CA VAL A 80 9.98 4.56 -16.64
C VAL A 80 9.54 5.83 -17.38
N GLU A 81 8.40 6.41 -17.00
CA GLU A 81 7.90 7.68 -17.56
C GLU A 81 8.88 8.83 -17.31
N GLN A 82 9.42 8.94 -16.08
CA GLN A 82 10.46 9.92 -15.74
C GLN A 82 11.72 9.66 -16.55
N LEU A 83 12.17 8.39 -16.66
CA LEU A 83 13.34 7.99 -17.40
C LEU A 83 13.25 8.37 -18.90
N MET A 84 12.06 8.32 -19.47
CA MET A 84 11.79 8.60 -20.88
C MET A 84 11.25 10.02 -21.14
N GLY A 85 11.01 10.82 -20.12
CA GLY A 85 10.41 12.15 -20.23
C GLY A 85 8.98 12.13 -20.78
N VAL A 86 8.19 11.12 -20.41
CA VAL A 86 6.80 10.95 -20.87
C VAL A 86 5.85 11.74 -19.97
N GLU A 87 5.09 12.65 -20.55
CA GLU A 87 4.01 13.36 -19.86
C GLU A 87 2.73 12.54 -19.92
N VAL A 88 2.25 12.13 -18.75
CA VAL A 88 1.01 11.34 -18.60
C VAL A 88 -0.19 12.28 -18.59
N PRO A 89 -1.25 12.02 -19.38
CA PRO A 89 -2.47 12.85 -19.38
C PRO A 89 -3.11 12.95 -17.99
N ASP A 90 -3.68 14.10 -17.70
CA ASP A 90 -4.33 14.41 -16.41
C ASP A 90 -5.39 13.39 -16.01
N ARG A 91 -6.23 12.96 -16.97
CA ARG A 91 -7.26 11.95 -16.71
C ARG A 91 -6.65 10.62 -16.27
N ALA A 92 -5.58 10.19 -16.92
CA ALA A 92 -4.88 8.97 -16.53
C ALA A 92 -4.29 9.06 -15.13
N GLN A 93 -3.69 10.21 -14.79
CA GLN A 93 -3.16 10.44 -13.44
C GLN A 93 -4.26 10.44 -12.38
N ALA A 94 -5.41 11.06 -12.64
CA ALA A 94 -6.56 11.04 -11.74
C ALA A 94 -7.11 9.62 -11.52
N LEU A 95 -7.24 8.84 -12.60
CA LEU A 95 -7.66 7.44 -12.53
C LEU A 95 -6.66 6.60 -11.72
N ARG A 96 -5.35 6.81 -11.89
CA ARG A 96 -4.32 6.13 -11.09
C ARG A 96 -4.49 6.43 -9.60
N VAL A 97 -4.72 7.69 -9.21
CA VAL A 97 -4.94 8.06 -7.81
C VAL A 97 -6.20 7.40 -7.26
N MET A 98 -7.31 7.39 -8.00
CA MET A 98 -8.55 6.71 -7.61
C MET A 98 -8.30 5.22 -7.30
N TRP A 99 -7.66 4.48 -8.21
CA TRP A 99 -7.36 3.06 -7.99
C TRP A 99 -6.31 2.84 -6.91
N HIS A 100 -5.34 3.75 -6.77
CA HIS A 100 -4.32 3.64 -5.72
C HIS A 100 -4.95 3.78 -4.32
N GLU A 101 -5.88 4.71 -4.14
CA GLU A 101 -6.60 4.85 -2.88
C GLU A 101 -7.60 3.70 -2.64
N LEU A 102 -8.24 3.14 -3.66
CA LEU A 102 -8.99 1.88 -3.56
C LEU A 102 -8.07 0.73 -3.09
N SER A 103 -6.85 0.66 -3.62
CA SER A 103 -5.85 -0.33 -3.20
C SER A 103 -5.42 -0.12 -1.74
N ARG A 104 -5.35 1.12 -1.26
CA ARG A 104 -5.09 1.44 0.14
C ARG A 104 -6.22 0.95 1.04
N ILE A 105 -7.48 1.22 0.70
CA ILE A 105 -8.66 0.73 1.43
C ILE A 105 -8.61 -0.79 1.54
N HIS A 106 -8.48 -1.48 0.42
CA HIS A 106 -8.39 -2.94 0.35
C HIS A 106 -7.27 -3.50 1.23
N SER A 107 -6.10 -2.87 1.22
CA SER A 107 -4.94 -3.30 2.00
C SER A 107 -5.12 -3.05 3.50
N HIS A 108 -5.62 -1.88 3.90
CA HIS A 108 -5.83 -1.57 5.31
C HIS A 108 -6.93 -2.43 5.92
N VAL A 109 -8.03 -2.65 5.21
CA VAL A 109 -9.11 -3.54 5.67
C VAL A 109 -8.63 -4.99 5.83
N LEU A 110 -7.76 -5.47 4.92
CA LEU A 110 -7.09 -6.77 5.06
C LEU A 110 -6.24 -6.81 6.34
N TRP A 111 -5.40 -5.79 6.55
CA TRP A 111 -4.53 -5.73 7.72
C TRP A 111 -5.34 -5.70 9.04
N LEU A 112 -6.43 -4.91 9.09
CA LEU A 112 -7.32 -4.84 10.25
C LEU A 112 -8.01 -6.17 10.53
N GLY A 113 -8.41 -6.89 9.47
CA GLY A 113 -8.97 -8.23 9.60
C GLY A 113 -7.96 -9.23 10.19
N LEU A 114 -6.72 -9.25 9.68
CA LEU A 114 -5.66 -10.11 10.22
C LEU A 114 -5.31 -9.76 11.66
N ALA A 115 -5.32 -8.47 12.02
CA ALA A 115 -5.14 -8.04 13.40
C ALA A 115 -6.28 -8.53 14.29
N ALA A 116 -7.54 -8.46 13.83
CA ALA A 116 -8.70 -8.97 14.55
C ALA A 116 -8.59 -10.48 14.81
N ASP A 117 -8.16 -11.24 13.81
CA ASP A 117 -7.91 -12.69 13.93
C ASP A 117 -6.83 -12.98 14.97
N ALA A 118 -5.71 -12.24 14.92
CA ALA A 118 -4.62 -12.37 15.90
C ALA A 118 -5.07 -12.09 17.35
N PHE A 119 -6.15 -11.32 17.55
CA PHE A 119 -6.78 -11.08 18.86
C PHE A 119 -7.84 -12.14 19.22
N GLY A 120 -8.10 -13.10 18.33
CA GLY A 120 -9.16 -14.10 18.51
C GLY A 120 -10.56 -13.60 18.15
N PHE A 121 -10.69 -12.52 17.37
CA PHE A 121 -11.96 -11.98 16.89
C PHE A 121 -12.28 -12.47 15.48
N GLU A 122 -12.44 -13.78 15.32
CA GLU A 122 -12.74 -14.42 14.04
C GLU A 122 -13.96 -13.81 13.32
N SER A 123 -15.03 -13.49 14.06
CA SER A 123 -16.21 -12.83 13.48
C SER A 123 -15.86 -11.45 12.88
N LEU A 124 -15.00 -10.68 13.53
CA LEU A 124 -14.58 -9.37 13.05
C LEU A 124 -13.67 -9.52 11.83
N PHE A 125 -12.78 -10.52 11.81
CA PHE A 125 -12.01 -10.89 10.62
C PHE A 125 -12.93 -11.17 9.44
N MET A 126 -13.95 -12.00 9.60
CA MET A 126 -14.92 -12.32 8.54
C MET A 126 -15.71 -11.09 8.07
N HIS A 127 -16.02 -10.14 8.98
CA HIS A 127 -16.64 -8.86 8.61
C HIS A 127 -15.71 -7.99 7.77
N CYS A 128 -14.43 -7.89 8.13
CA CYS A 128 -13.42 -7.17 7.32
C CYS A 128 -13.31 -7.79 5.91
N TRP A 129 -13.26 -9.12 5.81
CA TRP A 129 -13.21 -9.82 4.53
C TRP A 129 -14.43 -9.53 3.66
N ARG A 130 -15.64 -9.61 4.24
CA ARG A 130 -16.89 -9.30 3.52
C ARG A 130 -16.91 -7.84 3.04
N LEU A 131 -16.45 -6.91 3.85
CA LEU A 131 -16.41 -5.50 3.48
C LEU A 131 -15.38 -5.25 2.37
N ARG A 132 -14.23 -5.90 2.45
CA ARG A 132 -13.18 -5.84 1.43
C ARG A 132 -13.66 -6.33 0.06
N GLU A 133 -14.54 -7.34 0.00
CA GLU A 133 -15.11 -7.85 -1.25
C GLU A 133 -15.78 -6.75 -2.09
N ARG A 134 -16.43 -5.77 -1.48
CA ARG A 134 -17.03 -4.64 -2.20
C ARG A 134 -15.98 -3.81 -2.95
N VAL A 135 -14.80 -3.63 -2.37
CA VAL A 135 -13.69 -2.94 -3.04
C VAL A 135 -13.15 -3.79 -4.19
N LEU A 136 -13.03 -5.09 -3.99
CA LEU A 136 -12.60 -6.01 -5.03
C LEU A 136 -13.60 -6.06 -6.21
N ASP A 137 -14.91 -5.93 -5.94
CA ASP A 137 -15.93 -5.82 -6.99
C ASP A 137 -15.79 -4.53 -7.82
N ILE A 138 -15.40 -3.41 -7.19
CA ILE A 138 -15.07 -2.18 -7.93
C ILE A 138 -13.87 -2.44 -8.84
N PHE A 139 -12.80 -3.06 -8.34
CA PHE A 139 -11.64 -3.38 -9.15
C PHE A 139 -11.99 -4.30 -10.32
N GLU A 140 -12.73 -5.36 -10.08
CA GLU A 140 -13.16 -6.29 -11.12
C GLU A 140 -13.94 -5.58 -12.25
N LYS A 141 -14.88 -4.73 -11.88
CA LYS A 141 -15.68 -3.97 -12.85
C LYS A 141 -14.88 -2.93 -13.62
N THR A 142 -13.92 -2.27 -12.99
CA THR A 142 -13.14 -1.20 -13.60
C THR A 142 -11.89 -1.68 -14.31
N THR A 143 -11.26 -2.76 -13.82
CA THR A 143 -9.97 -3.23 -14.33
C THR A 143 -10.03 -4.63 -14.96
N GLY A 144 -11.01 -5.44 -14.56
CA GLY A 144 -11.12 -6.85 -14.93
C GLY A 144 -10.36 -7.80 -14.00
N GLY A 145 -9.63 -7.28 -13.02
CA GLY A 145 -8.90 -8.07 -12.02
C GLY A 145 -9.36 -7.74 -10.60
N ARG A 146 -9.22 -8.68 -9.68
CA ARG A 146 -9.58 -8.52 -8.25
C ARG A 146 -8.37 -8.28 -7.36
N VAL A 147 -7.20 -8.79 -7.76
CA VAL A 147 -5.94 -8.71 -7.00
C VAL A 147 -4.80 -8.17 -7.85
N ILE A 148 -4.70 -8.65 -9.08
CA ILE A 148 -3.78 -8.15 -10.11
C ILE A 148 -4.63 -7.45 -11.15
N PHE A 149 -4.37 -6.17 -11.40
CA PHE A 149 -5.30 -5.30 -12.10
C PHE A 149 -4.93 -5.06 -13.56
N SER A 150 -3.64 -5.04 -13.88
CA SER A 150 -3.08 -4.88 -15.23
C SER A 150 -3.67 -3.69 -16.00
N VAL A 151 -4.02 -2.62 -15.29
CA VAL A 151 -4.67 -1.43 -15.85
C VAL A 151 -3.71 -0.27 -16.05
N VAL A 152 -2.57 -0.26 -15.35
CA VAL A 152 -1.51 0.74 -15.53
C VAL A 152 -0.61 0.32 -16.68
N LYS A 153 -0.20 1.27 -17.49
CA LYS A 153 0.84 1.12 -18.52
C LYS A 153 1.74 2.35 -18.55
N VAL A 154 2.93 2.23 -19.11
CA VAL A 154 3.79 3.40 -19.32
C VAL A 154 3.09 4.39 -20.25
N GLY A 155 2.96 5.63 -19.80
CA GLY A 155 2.25 6.70 -20.50
C GLY A 155 0.77 6.83 -20.14
N GLY A 156 0.24 6.05 -19.18
CA GLY A 156 -1.16 6.20 -18.78
C GLY A 156 -1.83 4.93 -18.23
N VAL A 157 -3.05 4.70 -18.65
CA VAL A 157 -3.86 3.53 -18.25
C VAL A 157 -4.49 2.85 -19.47
N VAL A 158 -4.86 1.58 -19.31
CA VAL A 158 -5.40 0.74 -20.41
C VAL A 158 -6.91 0.90 -20.54
N ARG A 159 -7.60 1.27 -19.47
CA ARG A 159 -9.06 1.38 -19.43
C ARG A 159 -9.48 2.72 -18.88
N ASP A 160 -10.55 3.25 -19.41
CA ASP A 160 -11.24 4.42 -18.88
C ASP A 160 -12.38 3.99 -17.96
N VAL A 161 -12.89 4.94 -17.19
CA VAL A 161 -14.04 4.79 -16.31
C VAL A 161 -15.08 5.87 -16.69
N ASP A 162 -16.30 5.45 -16.95
CA ASP A 162 -17.39 6.34 -17.33
C ASP A 162 -18.17 6.88 -16.11
N ASP A 163 -19.05 7.84 -16.35
CA ASP A 163 -19.85 8.50 -15.31
C ASP A 163 -20.77 7.54 -14.58
N ALA A 164 -21.30 6.52 -15.28
CA ALA A 164 -22.15 5.51 -14.65
C ALA A 164 -21.36 4.65 -13.66
N MET A 165 -20.13 4.33 -14.01
CA MET A 165 -19.22 3.60 -13.11
C MET A 165 -18.74 4.49 -11.94
N PHE A 166 -18.49 5.77 -12.17
CA PHE A 166 -18.19 6.71 -11.07
C PHE A 166 -19.36 6.82 -10.09
N ALA A 167 -20.59 6.89 -10.57
CA ALA A 167 -21.78 6.87 -9.70
C ALA A 167 -21.89 5.57 -8.90
N TYR A 168 -21.61 4.42 -9.54
CA TYR A 168 -21.56 3.12 -8.86
C TYR A 168 -20.48 3.10 -7.76
N ILE A 169 -19.26 3.57 -8.06
CA ILE A 169 -18.16 3.62 -7.08
C ILE A 169 -18.58 4.45 -5.86
N LYS A 170 -19.12 5.65 -6.07
CA LYS A 170 -19.59 6.53 -4.98
C LYS A 170 -20.66 5.84 -4.13
N GLN A 171 -21.64 5.21 -4.75
CA GLN A 171 -22.70 4.48 -4.04
C GLN A 171 -22.16 3.35 -3.18
N VAL A 172 -21.20 2.57 -3.71
CA VAL A 172 -20.57 1.46 -2.97
C VAL A 172 -19.75 1.99 -1.80
N LEU A 173 -18.97 3.05 -1.99
CA LEU A 173 -18.12 3.64 -0.95
C LEU A 173 -18.94 4.29 0.16
N GLU A 174 -20.07 4.94 -0.16
CA GLU A 174 -20.99 5.49 0.84
C GLU A 174 -21.55 4.38 1.74
N GLY A 175 -22.08 3.30 1.15
CA GLY A 175 -22.57 2.16 1.91
C GLY A 175 -21.47 1.41 2.67
N LEU A 176 -20.23 1.41 2.15
CA LEU A 176 -19.07 0.84 2.83
C LEU A 176 -18.66 1.67 4.04
N LYS A 177 -18.73 3.00 3.96
CA LYS A 177 -18.31 3.94 5.00
C LYS A 177 -19.04 3.70 6.32
N ASP A 178 -20.34 3.41 6.28
CA ASP A 178 -21.15 3.18 7.48
C ASP A 178 -20.84 1.83 8.16
N GLU A 179 -20.71 0.75 7.37
CA GLU A 179 -20.30 -0.55 7.93
C GLU A 179 -18.86 -0.51 8.46
N TYR A 180 -17.98 0.18 7.76
CA TYR A 180 -16.60 0.33 8.17
C TYR A 180 -16.47 1.08 9.50
N ARG A 181 -17.27 2.14 9.71
CA ARG A 181 -17.31 2.85 11.01
C ARG A 181 -17.67 1.94 12.16
N GLN A 182 -18.54 0.94 11.95
CA GLN A 182 -18.87 -0.04 12.99
C GLN A 182 -17.66 -0.93 13.33
N ILE A 183 -16.94 -1.41 12.32
CA ILE A 183 -15.70 -2.19 12.50
C ILE A 183 -14.65 -1.35 13.23
N MET A 184 -14.42 -0.12 12.76
CA MET A 184 -13.47 0.82 13.35
C MET A 184 -13.82 1.10 14.81
N ASN A 185 -15.10 1.38 15.11
CA ASN A 185 -15.55 1.64 16.47
C ASN A 185 -15.30 0.42 17.36
N THR A 186 -15.60 -0.79 16.90
CA THR A 186 -15.31 -2.02 17.65
C THR A 186 -13.82 -2.13 17.98
N LEU A 187 -12.94 -1.98 16.98
CA LEU A 187 -11.49 -2.06 17.17
C LEU A 187 -10.95 -0.97 18.13
N LEU A 188 -11.51 0.24 18.05
CA LEU A 188 -11.02 1.37 18.84
C LEU A 188 -11.67 1.52 20.23
N THR A 189 -12.78 0.85 20.52
CA THR A 189 -13.44 0.98 21.81
C THR A 189 -13.39 -0.27 22.68
N ASP A 190 -13.19 -1.44 22.07
CA ASP A 190 -13.16 -2.71 22.80
C ASP A 190 -12.01 -2.77 23.81
N THR A 191 -12.36 -3.09 25.06
CA THR A 191 -11.42 -3.13 26.18
C THR A 191 -10.36 -4.22 26.00
N SER A 192 -10.71 -5.37 25.40
CA SER A 192 -9.73 -6.44 25.21
C SER A 192 -8.73 -6.13 24.11
N VAL A 193 -9.09 -5.36 23.09
CA VAL A 193 -8.17 -4.82 22.09
C VAL A 193 -7.22 -3.82 22.76
N LYS A 194 -7.76 -2.86 23.52
CA LYS A 194 -6.95 -1.85 24.22
C LYS A 194 -5.95 -2.49 25.18
N ASN A 195 -6.37 -3.47 25.97
CA ASN A 195 -5.51 -4.16 26.93
C ASN A 195 -4.34 -4.90 26.28
N ARG A 196 -4.48 -5.28 25.00
CA ARG A 196 -3.43 -5.98 24.25
C ARG A 196 -2.49 -5.05 23.50
N LEU A 197 -2.91 -3.83 23.17
CA LEU A 197 -2.23 -2.97 22.23
C LEU A 197 -1.71 -1.67 22.84
N VAL A 198 -2.41 -1.10 23.83
CA VAL A 198 -1.99 0.16 24.45
C VAL A 198 -0.72 -0.05 25.25
N GLY A 199 0.30 0.76 24.97
CA GLY A 199 1.64 0.68 25.57
C GLY A 199 2.48 -0.52 25.12
N VAL A 200 1.99 -1.34 24.18
CA VAL A 200 2.72 -2.49 23.65
C VAL A 200 3.43 -2.11 22.36
N GLY A 201 4.66 -2.56 22.20
CA GLY A 201 5.48 -2.31 20.99
C GLY A 201 5.74 -0.81 20.77
N TYR A 202 5.94 -0.08 21.87
CA TYR A 202 6.18 1.36 21.82
C TYR A 202 7.46 1.69 21.06
N VAL A 203 7.37 2.67 20.17
CA VAL A 203 8.50 3.27 19.45
C VAL A 203 8.37 4.79 19.60
N SER A 204 9.41 5.41 20.13
CA SER A 204 9.45 6.86 20.29
C SER A 204 9.51 7.57 18.93
N HIS A 205 9.15 8.85 18.90
CA HIS A 205 9.32 9.68 17.70
C HIS A 205 10.78 9.70 17.23
N ASP A 206 11.72 9.88 18.18
CA ASP A 206 13.14 9.98 17.85
C ASP A 206 13.70 8.66 17.29
N ASP A 207 13.28 7.52 17.85
CA ASP A 207 13.65 6.20 17.31
C ASP A 207 13.04 5.97 15.92
N ALA A 208 11.80 6.38 15.72
CA ALA A 208 11.12 6.27 14.42
C ALA A 208 11.85 7.09 13.33
N VAL A 209 12.30 8.30 13.67
CA VAL A 209 13.09 9.16 12.78
C VAL A 209 14.49 8.57 12.56
N ALA A 210 15.17 8.18 13.62
CA ALA A 210 16.55 7.63 13.54
C ALA A 210 16.63 6.35 12.69
N GLN A 211 15.56 5.54 12.71
CA GLN A 211 15.47 4.30 11.92
C GLN A 211 14.75 4.48 10.59
N SER A 212 14.43 5.73 10.20
CA SER A 212 13.74 6.05 8.95
C SER A 212 12.43 5.26 8.77
N MET A 213 11.64 5.15 9.83
CA MET A 213 10.35 4.45 9.78
C MET A 213 9.33 5.25 8.97
N VAL A 214 8.72 4.61 8.00
CA VAL A 214 7.78 5.23 7.05
C VAL A 214 6.36 4.68 7.18
N GLY A 215 5.41 5.32 6.51
CA GLY A 215 4.03 4.89 6.43
C GLY A 215 3.27 4.99 7.75
N PRO A 216 2.18 4.20 7.91
CA PRO A 216 1.37 4.20 9.13
C PRO A 216 2.17 3.86 10.39
N PHE A 217 3.29 3.15 10.26
CA PHE A 217 4.15 2.82 11.38
C PHE A 217 4.85 4.08 11.94
N GLY A 218 5.51 4.86 11.07
CA GLY A 218 6.15 6.12 11.46
C GLY A 218 5.12 7.16 11.90
N ARG A 219 4.01 7.28 11.17
CA ARG A 219 2.92 8.23 11.49
C ARG A 219 2.26 7.93 12.85
N ALA A 220 2.21 6.68 13.28
CA ALA A 220 1.75 6.31 14.62
C ALA A 220 2.70 6.79 15.74
N SER A 221 3.95 7.11 15.43
CA SER A 221 4.95 7.69 16.33
C SER A 221 5.16 9.19 16.08
N GLY A 222 4.21 9.86 15.44
CA GLY A 222 4.23 11.31 15.21
C GLY A 222 5.12 11.78 14.07
N VAL A 223 5.68 10.87 13.26
CA VAL A 223 6.48 11.27 12.09
C VAL A 223 5.55 11.86 11.04
N ASN A 224 5.63 13.18 10.86
CA ASN A 224 4.80 13.91 9.89
C ASN A 224 5.38 13.79 8.48
N TYR A 225 5.31 12.58 7.93
CA TYR A 225 5.75 12.28 6.58
C TYR A 225 4.81 11.29 5.88
N ASP A 226 4.45 11.65 4.65
CA ASP A 226 3.67 10.84 3.72
C ASP A 226 4.05 11.29 2.30
N VAL A 227 4.40 10.35 1.43
CA VAL A 227 4.87 10.69 0.06
C VAL A 227 3.81 11.46 -0.72
N ARG A 228 2.52 11.29 -0.41
CA ARG A 228 1.42 12.03 -1.06
C ARG A 228 1.51 13.54 -0.83
N MET A 229 2.19 14.00 0.25
CA MET A 229 2.48 15.43 0.51
C MET A 229 3.41 16.05 -0.53
N LEU A 230 4.23 15.25 -1.21
CA LEU A 230 5.11 15.75 -2.28
C LEU A 230 4.32 16.20 -3.52
N GLY A 231 3.04 15.85 -3.58
CA GLY A 231 2.14 16.30 -4.65
C GLY A 231 2.44 15.65 -6.01
N ASN A 232 3.08 14.48 -6.02
CA ASN A 232 3.36 13.76 -7.25
C ASN A 232 2.06 13.39 -7.97
N GLY A 233 2.05 13.58 -9.29
CA GLY A 233 0.88 13.30 -10.10
C GLY A 233 -0.35 14.11 -9.66
N TRP A 234 -1.49 13.45 -9.61
CA TRP A 234 -2.76 14.10 -9.26
C TRP A 234 -2.95 14.35 -7.76
N TYR A 235 -2.11 13.77 -6.88
CA TYR A 235 -2.09 14.10 -5.44
C TYR A 235 -1.81 15.60 -5.20
N GLY A 236 -0.99 16.25 -6.04
CA GLY A 236 -0.74 17.69 -5.96
C GLY A 236 -1.93 18.58 -6.33
N LYS A 237 -3.02 17.97 -6.83
CA LYS A 237 -4.26 18.68 -7.21
C LYS A 237 -5.38 18.50 -6.19
N LEU A 238 -5.19 17.71 -5.15
CA LEU A 238 -6.13 17.60 -4.05
C LEU A 238 -6.24 18.93 -3.31
N SER A 239 -7.46 19.27 -2.85
CA SER A 239 -7.72 20.56 -2.19
C SER A 239 -7.01 20.67 -0.85
N GLU A 240 -7.04 19.61 -0.05
CA GLU A 240 -6.37 19.55 1.25
C GLU A 240 -5.96 18.10 1.52
N PHE A 241 -4.67 17.84 1.60
CA PHE A 241 -4.15 16.56 2.07
C PHE A 241 -3.30 16.77 3.31
N GLN A 242 -3.64 16.07 4.39
CA GLN A 242 -2.85 16.03 5.62
C GLN A 242 -2.67 14.58 6.06
N PRO A 243 -1.46 14.16 6.43
CA PRO A 243 -1.25 12.80 6.93
C PRO A 243 -2.02 12.57 8.24
N ILE A 244 -2.50 11.35 8.41
CA ILE A 244 -3.08 10.93 9.68
C ILE A 244 -1.96 10.59 10.65
N LEU A 245 -1.92 11.25 11.80
CA LEU A 245 -0.87 11.11 12.81
C LEU A 245 -1.42 10.64 14.14
N SER A 246 -0.62 9.91 14.91
CA SER A 246 -0.75 9.70 16.34
C SER A 246 0.61 9.87 17.01
N ASN A 247 0.65 10.30 18.26
CA ASN A 247 1.88 10.46 19.02
C ASN A 247 2.08 9.35 20.06
N ASP A 248 1.17 8.38 20.13
CA ASP A 248 1.22 7.34 21.17
C ASP A 248 2.28 6.27 20.89
N GLY A 249 2.71 6.08 19.65
CA GLY A 249 3.84 5.25 19.25
C GLY A 249 3.70 3.75 19.48
N ASP A 250 2.53 3.27 19.91
CA ASP A 250 2.29 1.87 20.26
C ASP A 250 1.50 1.11 19.19
N CYS A 251 1.21 -0.14 19.45
CA CYS A 251 0.42 -0.97 18.54
C CYS A 251 -1.01 -0.45 18.35
N TYR A 252 -1.59 0.18 19.38
CA TYR A 252 -2.92 0.76 19.28
C TYR A 252 -2.94 1.96 18.34
N ALA A 253 -1.97 2.84 18.44
CA ALA A 253 -1.79 3.96 17.52
C ALA A 253 -1.67 3.49 16.05
N ARG A 254 -0.98 2.38 15.81
CA ARG A 254 -0.84 1.79 14.47
C ARG A 254 -2.15 1.25 13.91
N VAL A 255 -3.04 0.73 14.76
CA VAL A 255 -4.42 0.38 14.38
C VAL A 255 -5.20 1.64 14.08
N GLN A 256 -5.14 2.64 14.95
CA GLN A 256 -5.87 3.90 14.82
C GLN A 256 -5.54 4.64 13.52
N VAL A 257 -4.26 4.81 13.20
CA VAL A 257 -3.82 5.46 11.96
C VAL A 257 -4.40 4.76 10.74
N ARG A 258 -4.29 3.42 10.65
CA ARG A 258 -4.83 2.66 9.52
C ARG A 258 -6.35 2.74 9.43
N CYS A 259 -7.03 2.76 10.57
CA CYS A 259 -8.47 2.94 10.61
C CYS A 259 -8.89 4.28 9.99
N LEU A 260 -8.20 5.34 10.33
CA LEU A 260 -8.53 6.68 9.85
C LEU A 260 -8.12 6.88 8.38
N GLU A 261 -7.01 6.28 7.94
CA GLU A 261 -6.57 6.34 6.55
C GLU A 261 -7.56 5.68 5.58
N VAL A 262 -8.32 4.68 5.99
CA VAL A 262 -9.41 4.14 5.14
C VAL A 262 -10.47 5.19 4.85
N LEU A 263 -10.89 5.95 5.86
CA LEU A 263 -11.87 7.02 5.68
C LEU A 263 -11.31 8.15 4.82
N GLN A 264 -10.07 8.55 5.06
CA GLN A 264 -9.37 9.54 4.25
C GLN A 264 -9.27 9.11 2.78
N SER A 265 -8.95 7.84 2.52
CA SER A 265 -8.89 7.32 1.15
C SER A 265 -10.24 7.38 0.45
N ILE A 266 -11.34 7.14 1.16
CA ILE A 266 -12.69 7.30 0.60
C ILE A 266 -12.93 8.77 0.23
N ASP A 267 -12.59 9.71 1.11
CA ASP A 267 -12.77 11.14 0.87
C ASP A 267 -11.91 11.61 -0.34
N ILE A 268 -10.67 11.12 -0.47
CA ILE A 268 -9.81 11.37 -1.64
C ILE A 268 -10.46 10.85 -2.93
N ILE A 269 -10.98 9.62 -2.92
CA ILE A 269 -11.63 9.04 -4.11
C ILE A 269 -12.85 9.89 -4.51
N GLU A 270 -13.67 10.30 -3.55
CA GLU A 270 -14.83 11.15 -3.78
C GLU A 270 -14.43 12.50 -4.40
N GLU A 271 -13.36 13.13 -3.91
CA GLU A 271 -12.81 14.36 -4.49
C GLU A 271 -12.30 14.14 -5.91
N VAL A 272 -11.47 13.10 -6.13
CA VAL A 272 -10.94 12.76 -7.46
C VAL A 272 -12.06 12.57 -8.47
N ILE A 273 -13.09 11.78 -8.13
CA ILE A 273 -14.23 11.54 -9.02
C ILE A 273 -15.01 12.84 -9.28
N SER A 274 -15.19 13.71 -8.28
CA SER A 274 -15.93 14.97 -8.45
C SER A 274 -15.22 15.97 -9.36
N ARG A 275 -13.91 15.84 -9.48
CA ARG A 275 -13.02 16.73 -10.24
C ARG A 275 -12.32 16.01 -11.40
N MET A 276 -12.86 14.84 -11.81
CA MET A 276 -12.24 14.01 -12.84
C MET A 276 -12.09 14.81 -14.15
N PRO A 277 -10.85 15.00 -14.62
CA PRO A 277 -10.65 15.75 -15.87
C PRO A 277 -11.13 14.95 -17.08
N ALA A 278 -11.59 15.67 -18.10
CA ALA A 278 -11.82 15.10 -19.43
C ALA A 278 -10.50 15.00 -20.20
N GLY A 279 -10.43 14.13 -21.20
CA GLY A 279 -9.28 14.02 -22.10
C GLY A 279 -8.79 12.60 -22.27
N ASP A 280 -7.58 12.48 -22.82
CA ASP A 280 -6.96 11.19 -23.11
C ASP A 280 -6.55 10.45 -21.84
N ILE A 281 -6.54 9.12 -21.91
CA ILE A 281 -6.09 8.23 -20.83
C ILE A 281 -4.70 7.67 -21.08
N GLU A 282 -4.09 8.01 -22.20
CA GLU A 282 -2.75 7.53 -22.57
C GLU A 282 -1.99 8.53 -23.42
N ALA A 283 -0.71 8.61 -23.23
CA ALA A 283 0.26 9.28 -24.10
C ALA A 283 0.89 8.27 -25.07
N LYS A 284 1.29 8.74 -26.25
CA LYS A 284 2.07 7.92 -27.19
C LYS A 284 3.53 7.84 -26.76
N VAL A 285 3.92 6.72 -26.21
CA VAL A 285 5.31 6.43 -25.84
C VAL A 285 6.07 5.94 -27.07
N LYS A 286 7.21 6.55 -27.37
CA LYS A 286 8.05 6.19 -28.51
C LYS A 286 9.52 6.06 -28.08
N GLY A 287 10.23 5.11 -28.68
CA GLY A 287 11.65 4.89 -28.45
C GLY A 287 11.96 4.01 -27.26
N ASN A 288 13.18 4.07 -26.81
CA ASN A 288 13.71 3.31 -25.67
C ASN A 288 14.26 4.28 -24.62
N PRO A 289 14.37 3.85 -23.35
CA PRO A 289 15.13 4.59 -22.36
C PRO A 289 16.56 4.88 -22.85
N ALA A 290 17.00 6.12 -22.72
CA ALA A 290 18.34 6.50 -23.20
C ALA A 290 19.43 5.77 -22.41
N ASP A 291 20.55 5.47 -23.08
CA ASP A 291 21.69 4.83 -22.43
C ASP A 291 22.26 5.72 -21.32
N GLY A 292 22.44 5.14 -20.13
CA GLY A 292 22.93 5.84 -18.96
C GLY A 292 21.95 6.83 -18.31
N ALA A 293 20.72 6.98 -18.83
CA ALA A 293 19.69 7.77 -18.14
C ALA A 293 19.27 7.06 -16.85
N GLU A 294 19.03 7.83 -15.79
CA GLU A 294 18.62 7.32 -14.49
C GLU A 294 17.37 8.04 -14.00
N ALA A 295 16.48 7.32 -13.34
CA ALA A 295 15.30 7.88 -12.70
C ALA A 295 15.01 7.21 -11.36
N CYS A 296 14.53 8.03 -10.42
CA CYS A 296 14.06 7.59 -9.12
C CYS A 296 12.62 8.06 -8.90
N ASN A 297 11.77 7.19 -8.43
CA ASN A 297 10.41 7.55 -8.04
C ASN A 297 10.07 7.00 -6.66
N VAL A 298 9.29 7.76 -5.91
CA VAL A 298 8.75 7.37 -4.60
C VAL A 298 7.24 7.49 -4.62
N LEU A 299 6.57 6.54 -3.99
CA LEU A 299 5.12 6.57 -3.81
C LEU A 299 4.73 6.03 -2.43
N GLU A 300 3.60 6.48 -1.92
CA GLU A 300 3.07 6.03 -0.63
C GLU A 300 2.22 4.77 -0.81
N GLN A 301 2.84 3.62 -0.61
CA GLN A 301 2.11 2.35 -0.50
C GLN A 301 1.33 2.26 0.83
N PRO A 302 0.33 1.38 0.95
CA PRO A 302 -0.41 1.24 2.22
C PRO A 302 0.45 0.92 3.44
N ARG A 303 1.62 0.33 3.25
CA ARG A 303 2.57 0.03 4.34
C ARG A 303 3.63 1.09 4.55
N GLY A 304 3.73 2.05 3.64
CA GLY A 304 4.69 3.16 3.70
C GLY A 304 5.36 3.44 2.36
N GLU A 305 6.37 4.26 2.39
CA GLU A 305 7.13 4.67 1.22
C GLU A 305 7.70 3.46 0.47
N CYS A 306 7.51 3.47 -0.84
CA CYS A 306 8.10 2.54 -1.77
C CYS A 306 8.97 3.31 -2.77
N TYR A 307 10.21 2.88 -2.91
CA TYR A 307 11.20 3.51 -3.77
C TYR A 307 11.48 2.65 -4.99
N TYR A 308 11.51 3.29 -6.15
CA TYR A 308 11.92 2.70 -7.42
C TYR A 308 13.11 3.45 -7.99
N TYR A 309 14.08 2.70 -8.49
CA TYR A 309 15.19 3.19 -9.28
C TYR A 309 15.30 2.38 -10.56
N ALA A 310 15.54 3.02 -11.69
CA ALA A 310 15.81 2.36 -12.95
C ALA A 310 16.85 3.13 -13.74
N ARG A 311 17.65 2.40 -14.54
CA ARG A 311 18.62 2.93 -15.47
C ARG A 311 18.33 2.41 -16.88
N GLY A 312 18.41 3.30 -17.85
CA GLY A 312 18.31 2.97 -19.27
C GLY A 312 19.63 2.48 -19.85
N ASN A 313 19.56 1.56 -20.80
CA ASN A 313 20.73 1.05 -21.52
C ASN A 313 20.66 1.29 -23.06
N GLY A 314 19.84 2.24 -23.51
CA GLY A 314 19.66 2.55 -24.93
C GLY A 314 18.77 1.56 -25.69
N THR A 315 18.33 0.49 -25.04
CA THR A 315 17.47 -0.55 -25.63
C THR A 315 16.11 -0.59 -24.93
N LYS A 316 15.28 -1.56 -25.32
CA LYS A 316 13.99 -1.81 -24.65
C LYS A 316 14.13 -2.48 -23.26
N PHE A 317 15.31 -2.79 -22.83
CA PHE A 317 15.62 -3.36 -21.53
C PHE A 317 16.12 -2.28 -20.57
N LEU A 318 15.95 -2.51 -19.29
CA LEU A 318 16.51 -1.66 -18.22
C LEU A 318 17.74 -2.34 -17.61
N GLU A 319 18.54 -1.53 -16.91
CA GLU A 319 19.71 -1.96 -16.14
C GLU A 319 19.52 -1.66 -14.65
#